data_86f93df30e0fe6307cd9746ef5ef748a
#
_entry.id   86f93df30e0fe6307cd9746ef5ef748a
#
_cell.length_a   1.000
_cell.length_b   1.000
_cell.length_c   1.000
_cell.angle_alpha   90.00
_cell.angle_beta   90.00
_cell.angle_gamma   90.00
#
_symmetry.space_group_name_H-M   'P 1'
#
loop_
_entity.id
_entity.type
_entity.pdbx_description
1 polymer ?
#
loop_
_entity_poly.entity_id
_entity_poly.type
_entity_poly.pdbx_seq_one_letter_code
_entity_poly.pdbx_strand_id
1 'polypeptide(L)'
;MTLPDERYRAVVQTQKFLLEILSTPRVPKAIKDRARSMLRHYPSEWDMQMAARGAPDHFQEKMEPVTRLFKQYEESKKNEA
;
A
#
# COMPACT_ATOMS: atom_id res chain seq x y z
N MET A 1 -18.54 -4.29 7.07
CA MET A 1 -17.14 -4.35 7.52
C MET A 1 -16.19 -4.59 6.36
N THR A 2 -15.06 -3.92 6.36
CA THR A 2 -14.06 -4.13 5.33
C THR A 2 -13.17 -5.33 5.65
N LEU A 3 -12.69 -5.99 4.60
CA LEU A 3 -11.73 -7.08 4.73
C LEU A 3 -10.30 -6.54 4.88
N PRO A 4 -9.37 -7.31 5.45
CA PRO A 4 -7.98 -6.86 5.61
C PRO A 4 -7.29 -6.44 4.30
N ASP A 5 -7.54 -7.15 3.20
CA ASP A 5 -6.98 -6.79 1.89
C ASP A 5 -7.60 -5.51 1.33
N GLU A 6 -8.88 -5.27 1.62
CA GLU A 6 -9.54 -4.03 1.22
C GLU A 6 -8.96 -2.82 1.96
N ARG A 7 -8.68 -2.97 3.27
CA ARG A 7 -8.04 -1.91 4.07
C ARG A 7 -6.64 -1.59 3.57
N TYR A 8 -5.86 -2.62 3.27
CA TYR A 8 -4.52 -2.46 2.70
C TYR A 8 -4.58 -1.67 1.40
N ARG A 9 -5.46 -2.07 0.49
CA ARG A 9 -5.64 -1.42 -0.80
C ARG A 9 -6.09 0.03 -0.64
N ALA A 10 -7.00 0.29 0.30
CA ALA A 10 -7.50 1.65 0.55
C ALA A 10 -6.36 2.58 0.98
N VAL A 11 -5.47 2.13 1.86
CA VAL A 11 -4.33 2.93 2.30
C VAL A 11 -3.39 3.22 1.14
N VAL A 12 -3.05 2.22 0.35
CA VAL A 12 -2.14 2.37 -0.80
C VAL A 12 -2.75 3.30 -1.86
N GLN A 13 -4.02 3.13 -2.16
CA GLN A 13 -4.71 3.97 -3.16
C GLN A 13 -4.87 5.41 -2.69
N THR A 14 -5.06 5.62 -1.40
CA THR A 14 -5.13 6.98 -0.84
C THR A 14 -3.82 7.73 -1.05
N GLN A 15 -2.69 7.06 -0.86
CA GLN A 15 -1.38 7.67 -1.14
C GLN A 15 -1.27 8.08 -2.60
N LYS A 16 -1.67 7.21 -3.52
CA LYS A 16 -1.65 7.52 -4.96
C LYS A 16 -2.53 8.71 -5.29
N PHE A 17 -3.71 8.79 -4.66
CA PHE A 17 -4.63 9.91 -4.85
C PHE A 17 -4.02 11.22 -4.36
N LEU A 18 -3.37 11.23 -3.20
CA LEU A 18 -2.72 12.42 -2.69
C LEU A 18 -1.59 12.90 -3.60
N LEU A 19 -0.80 11.97 -4.15
CA LEU A 19 0.23 12.29 -5.12
C LEU A 19 -0.38 12.84 -6.42
N GLU A 20 -1.51 12.28 -6.86
CA GLU A 20 -2.23 12.75 -8.03
C GLU A 20 -2.73 14.18 -7.85
N ILE A 21 -3.22 14.54 -6.66
CA ILE A 21 -3.63 15.91 -6.36
C ILE A 21 -2.47 16.88 -6.59
N LEU A 22 -1.26 16.52 -6.16
CA LEU A 22 -0.08 17.38 -6.31
C LEU A 22 0.31 17.60 -7.77
N SER A 23 0.04 16.62 -8.64
CA SER A 23 0.38 16.71 -10.06
C SER A 23 -0.77 17.22 -10.93
N THR A 24 -1.98 17.35 -10.38
CA THR A 24 -3.14 17.80 -11.13
C THR A 24 -3.15 19.31 -11.26
N PRO A 25 -3.32 19.87 -12.48
CA PRO A 25 -3.42 21.33 -12.66
C PRO A 25 -4.75 21.85 -12.12
N ARG A 26 -4.78 23.13 -11.79
CA ARG A 26 -5.98 23.87 -11.34
C ARG A 26 -6.54 23.42 -9.98
N VAL A 27 -5.79 22.65 -9.23
CA VAL A 27 -6.17 22.35 -7.84
C VAL A 27 -5.77 23.53 -6.96
N PRO A 28 -6.67 24.02 -6.07
CA PRO A 28 -6.33 25.13 -5.18
C PRO A 28 -5.08 24.85 -4.34
N LYS A 29 -4.28 25.88 -4.10
CA LYS A 29 -3.05 25.75 -3.32
C LYS A 29 -3.31 25.17 -1.92
N ALA A 30 -4.40 25.58 -1.29
CA ALA A 30 -4.76 25.09 0.05
C ALA A 30 -4.93 23.55 0.06
N ILE A 31 -5.52 23.00 -0.99
CA ILE A 31 -5.70 21.55 -1.12
C ILE A 31 -4.35 20.86 -1.33
N LYS A 32 -3.49 21.41 -2.19
CA LYS A 32 -2.15 20.88 -2.43
C LYS A 32 -1.30 20.90 -1.16
N ASP A 33 -1.37 21.99 -0.39
CA ASP A 33 -0.63 22.10 0.87
C ASP A 33 -1.08 21.05 1.89
N ARG A 34 -2.38 20.78 1.95
CA ARG A 34 -2.93 19.74 2.84
C ARG A 34 -2.49 18.35 2.38
N ALA A 35 -2.48 18.09 1.08
CA ALA A 35 -2.01 16.82 0.53
C ALA A 35 -0.54 16.58 0.88
N ARG A 36 0.32 17.59 0.74
CA ARG A 36 1.73 17.50 1.13
C ARG A 36 1.89 17.21 2.62
N SER A 37 1.09 17.89 3.44
CA SER A 37 1.11 17.70 4.89
C SER A 37 0.75 16.27 5.27
N MET A 38 -0.27 15.70 4.63
CA MET A 38 -0.68 14.31 4.86
C MET A 38 0.36 13.30 4.38
N LEU A 39 1.01 13.58 3.25
CA LEU A 39 2.03 12.69 2.68
C LEU A 39 3.32 12.66 3.50
N ARG A 40 3.58 13.70 4.31
CA ARG A 40 4.82 13.81 5.07
C ARG A 40 5.08 12.60 5.97
N HIS A 41 4.04 12.08 6.60
CA HIS A 41 4.12 10.94 7.53
C HIS A 41 3.28 9.76 7.07
N TYR A 42 2.93 9.73 5.80
CA TYR A 42 2.10 8.66 5.25
C TYR A 42 2.92 7.36 5.13
N PRO A 43 2.35 6.21 5.52
CA PRO A 43 3.09 4.96 5.46
C PRO A 43 3.46 4.60 4.02
N SER A 44 4.72 4.21 3.83
CA SER A 44 5.20 3.73 2.54
C SER A 44 4.63 2.34 2.23
N GLU A 45 4.80 1.90 0.99
CA GLU A 45 4.40 0.54 0.62
C GLU A 45 5.12 -0.51 1.47
N TRP A 46 6.41 -0.28 1.76
CA TRP A 46 7.16 -1.16 2.65
C TRP A 46 6.56 -1.20 4.05
N ASP A 47 6.19 -0.05 4.62
CA ASP A 47 5.55 0.04 5.93
C ASP A 47 4.25 -0.76 5.95
N MET A 48 3.45 -0.67 4.88
CA MET A 48 2.20 -1.41 4.77
C MET A 48 2.43 -2.91 4.64
N GLN A 49 3.47 -3.32 3.93
CA GLN A 49 3.85 -4.73 3.84
C GLN A 49 4.25 -5.28 5.21
N MET A 50 4.99 -4.50 5.99
CA MET A 50 5.37 -4.90 7.34
C MET A 50 4.15 -4.97 8.27
N ALA A 51 3.23 -4.01 8.15
CA ALA A 51 1.99 -4.03 8.92
C ALA A 51 1.14 -5.27 8.58
N ALA A 52 1.07 -5.64 7.31
CA ALA A 52 0.34 -6.83 6.88
C ALA A 52 0.97 -8.12 7.42
N ARG A 53 2.30 -8.19 7.50
CA ARG A 53 3.00 -9.34 8.07
C ARG A 53 2.83 -9.42 9.59
N GLY A 54 2.85 -8.27 10.27
CA GLY A 54 2.71 -8.21 11.73
C GLY A 54 1.28 -8.33 12.21
N ALA A 55 0.31 -7.93 11.39
CA ALA A 55 -1.12 -7.91 11.76
C ALA A 55 -2.00 -8.32 10.57
N PRO A 56 -1.91 -9.58 10.13
CA PRO A 56 -2.66 -10.03 8.93
C PRO A 56 -4.17 -9.96 9.08
N ASP A 57 -4.68 -9.93 10.32
CA ASP A 57 -6.12 -9.79 10.57
C ASP A 57 -6.61 -8.37 10.29
N HIS A 58 -5.71 -7.40 10.25
CA HIS A 58 -6.06 -5.99 10.01
C HIS A 58 -5.71 -5.55 8.59
N PHE A 59 -4.54 -5.95 8.10
CA PHE A 59 -4.06 -5.64 6.75
C PHE A 59 -3.52 -6.88 6.08
N GLN A 60 -3.92 -7.10 4.84
CA GLN A 60 -3.43 -8.22 4.06
C GLN A 60 -3.16 -7.78 2.62
N GLU A 61 -1.94 -8.03 2.15
CA GLU A 61 -1.57 -7.75 0.77
C GLU A 61 -2.24 -8.76 -0.15
N LYS A 62 -3.03 -8.26 -1.12
CA LYS A 62 -3.67 -9.12 -2.11
C LYS A 62 -2.78 -9.19 -3.34
N MET A 63 -2.25 -10.37 -3.62
CA MET A 63 -1.37 -10.60 -4.75
C MET A 63 -2.13 -11.18 -5.93
N GLU A 64 -1.67 -10.83 -7.14
CA GLU A 64 -2.08 -11.53 -8.34
C GLU A 64 -1.71 -13.00 -8.23
N PRO A 65 -2.51 -13.94 -8.80
CA PRO A 65 -2.20 -15.37 -8.70
C PRO A 65 -0.80 -15.74 -9.20
N VAL A 66 -0.35 -15.10 -10.28
CA VAL A 66 0.98 -15.34 -10.85
C VAL A 66 2.08 -14.90 -9.87
N THR A 67 1.93 -13.72 -9.27
CA THR A 67 2.88 -13.20 -8.29
C THR A 67 2.92 -14.11 -7.06
N ARG A 68 1.77 -14.61 -6.64
CA ARG A 68 1.67 -15.53 -5.51
C ARG A 68 2.43 -16.83 -5.77
N LEU A 69 2.32 -17.38 -6.97
CA LEU A 69 3.06 -18.57 -7.38
C LEU A 69 4.56 -18.34 -7.38
N PHE A 70 5.02 -17.20 -7.87
CA PHE A 70 6.44 -16.85 -7.87
C PHE A 70 6.98 -16.76 -6.45
N LYS A 71 6.24 -16.14 -5.54
CA LYS A 71 6.67 -16.04 -4.15
C LYS A 71 6.76 -17.41 -3.48
N GLN A 72 5.79 -18.27 -3.71
CA GLN A 72 5.81 -19.63 -3.19
C GLN A 72 7.01 -20.42 -3.71
N TYR A 73 7.34 -20.25 -4.99
CA TYR A 73 8.49 -20.88 -5.61
C TYR A 73 9.80 -20.41 -4.97
N GLU A 74 9.95 -19.10 -4.76
CA GLU A 74 11.13 -18.53 -4.12
C GLU A 74 11.29 -19.01 -2.68
N GLU A 75 10.19 -19.07 -1.93
CA GLU A 75 10.20 -19.58 -0.56
C GLU A 75 10.59 -21.06 -0.51
N SER A 76 10.09 -21.86 -1.45
CA SER A 76 10.47 -23.27 -1.57
C SER A 76 11.96 -23.42 -1.86
N LYS A 77 12.52 -22.59 -2.72
CA LYS A 77 13.96 -22.59 -3.02
C LYS A 77 14.80 -22.25 -1.81
N LYS A 78 14.37 -21.30 -1.00
CA LYS A 78 15.08 -20.91 0.22
C LYS A 78 15.08 -22.05 1.25
N ASN A 79 14.02 -22.84 1.29
CA ASN A 79 13.90 -23.95 2.21
C ASN A 79 14.67 -25.20 1.77
N GLU A 80 15.01 -25.30 0.48
CA GLU A 80 15.77 -26.42 -0.08
C GLU A 80 17.29 -26.26 0.06
N ALA A 81 17.73 -25.09 0.44
CA ALA A 81 19.17 -24.83 0.61
C ALA A 81 19.74 -25.47 1.93
#